data_419f0419810c4809c03fa44997186fb2
#
_entry.id   419f0419810c4809c03fa44997186fb2
#
_cell.length_a   1.000
_cell.length_b   1.000
_cell.length_c   1.000
_cell.angle_alpha   90.00
_cell.angle_beta   90.00
_cell.angle_gamma   90.00
#
_symmetry.space_group_name_H-M   'P 1'
#
loop_
_entity.id
_entity.type
_entity.pdbx_description
1 polymer ?
#
loop_
_entity_poly.entity_id
_entity_poly.type
_entity_poly.pdbx_seq_one_letter_code
_entity_poly.pdbx_strand_id
1 'polypeptide(L)'
;MTQAPADAATPVVSDFYDRFPYPGDPLQDGPPPGYNWRWCVDAAYSASTGALPLARPSGEPLRILDAGCGTGVSTDYLAHLNPGAEILAVDISPGTLEVARERCRRSGAFEQAQLRIENRSLLDLAGEGPFDYINSVGVLHHLRQPEAGLKALAQLLKPGALLHLFLYADGGRWEIHRTQRALTAMGVGTGAEGLRLGRQLFMELPEQNRLRRHHEQRWAIDCAADANFADMYLHPQETSYNLERLMAFVASADLHFAGFSNPEVWDPARLLTGELLERAQALPAEAQWRLVEDLDPDISHFEFFLSKGPVQVQRWHEDSTVLAARGCRNRCLWGWPGRALLDSDMAPLDLSAEGLSMLEALEQAEPETAIGQLPLDWSDAQTASVARELQRQRVLLLRPA
;
A
#
# COMPACT_ATOMS: atom_id res chain seq x y z
N MET A 1 -10.73 33.03 13.84
CA MET A 1 -10.35 31.77 13.14
C MET A 1 -9.10 32.08 12.35
N THR A 2 -7.94 31.79 12.89
CA THR A 2 -6.64 31.93 12.21
C THR A 2 -6.53 30.78 11.22
N GLN A 3 -6.53 31.05 9.93
CA GLN A 3 -6.13 30.10 8.90
C GLN A 3 -4.79 29.48 9.33
N ALA A 4 -4.72 28.16 9.37
CA ALA A 4 -3.44 27.49 9.47
C ALA A 4 -2.54 28.00 8.32
N PRO A 5 -1.26 28.32 8.56
CA PRO A 5 -0.39 28.77 7.50
C PRO A 5 -0.33 27.66 6.45
N ALA A 6 -0.61 28.01 5.19
CA ALA A 6 -0.40 27.12 4.05
C ALA A 6 0.99 26.48 4.20
N ASP A 7 1.08 25.17 4.00
CA ASP A 7 2.35 24.46 4.12
C ASP A 7 3.34 25.06 3.12
N ALA A 8 4.33 25.81 3.62
CA ALA A 8 5.26 26.57 2.79
C ALA A 8 6.15 25.66 1.91
N ALA A 9 6.17 24.35 2.15
CA ALA A 9 6.86 23.37 1.31
C ALA A 9 6.02 22.94 0.09
N THR A 10 4.70 23.04 0.15
CA THR A 10 3.81 22.62 -0.94
C THR A 10 4.18 23.20 -2.31
N PRO A 11 4.47 24.50 -2.48
CA PRO A 11 4.87 25.07 -3.78
C PRO A 11 6.16 24.44 -4.33
N VAL A 12 7.17 24.23 -3.48
CA VAL A 12 8.48 23.68 -3.90
C VAL A 12 8.34 22.23 -4.35
N VAL A 13 7.53 21.45 -3.65
CA VAL A 13 7.25 20.05 -3.99
C VAL A 13 6.38 19.97 -5.24
N SER A 14 5.36 20.82 -5.37
CA SER A 14 4.53 20.89 -6.58
C SER A 14 5.36 21.23 -7.82
N ASP A 15 6.19 22.29 -7.76
CA ASP A 15 7.08 22.68 -8.86
C ASP A 15 8.09 21.59 -9.23
N PHE A 16 8.49 20.79 -8.26
CA PHE A 16 9.39 19.65 -8.50
C PHE A 16 8.68 18.56 -9.30
N TYR A 17 7.47 18.12 -8.88
CA TYR A 17 6.71 17.11 -9.58
C TYR A 17 6.08 17.58 -10.89
N ASP A 18 5.88 18.87 -11.09
CA ASP A 18 5.52 19.43 -12.40
C ASP A 18 6.64 19.23 -13.43
N ARG A 19 7.91 19.23 -12.98
CA ARG A 19 9.07 18.97 -13.84
C ARG A 19 9.38 17.49 -14.00
N PHE A 20 9.11 16.70 -12.98
CA PHE A 20 9.38 15.26 -12.91
C PHE A 20 8.14 14.50 -12.43
N PRO A 21 7.09 14.38 -13.29
CA PRO A 21 5.88 13.66 -12.91
C PRO A 21 6.20 12.24 -12.41
N TYR A 22 5.82 11.95 -11.17
CA TYR A 22 6.17 10.70 -10.48
C TYR A 22 4.91 9.92 -10.05
N PRO A 23 4.95 8.58 -10.05
CA PRO A 23 6.02 7.72 -10.59
C PRO A 23 6.10 7.77 -12.14
N GLY A 24 7.32 7.48 -12.66
CA GLY A 24 7.62 7.55 -14.09
C GLY A 24 7.14 6.34 -14.90
N ASP A 25 6.12 5.63 -14.46
CA ASP A 25 5.57 4.45 -15.14
C ASP A 25 4.97 4.82 -16.49
N PRO A 26 5.22 4.01 -17.54
CA PRO A 26 4.69 4.28 -18.87
C PRO A 26 3.17 4.24 -18.90
N LEU A 27 2.59 5.06 -19.77
CA LEU A 27 1.17 4.97 -20.09
C LEU A 27 0.92 3.75 -20.98
N GLN A 28 -0.16 3.03 -20.71
CA GLN A 28 -0.59 1.87 -21.50
C GLN A 28 -2.08 1.95 -21.80
N ASP A 29 -2.51 1.28 -22.85
CA ASP A 29 -3.92 1.10 -23.18
C ASP A 29 -4.44 -0.17 -22.48
N GLY A 30 -5.65 -0.09 -21.93
CA GLY A 30 -6.27 -1.17 -21.18
C GLY A 30 -5.90 -1.21 -19.69
N PRO A 31 -6.48 -2.14 -18.93
CA PRO A 31 -6.31 -2.23 -17.47
C PRO A 31 -4.85 -2.35 -17.05
N PRO A 32 -4.49 -1.91 -15.81
CA PRO A 32 -3.15 -2.06 -15.30
C PRO A 32 -2.75 -3.54 -15.21
N PRO A 33 -1.48 -3.90 -15.45
CA PRO A 33 -1.02 -5.28 -15.46
C PRO A 33 -1.01 -5.88 -14.05
N GLY A 34 -1.61 -7.05 -13.88
CA GLY A 34 -1.64 -7.72 -12.59
C GLY A 34 -2.51 -7.01 -11.56
N TYR A 35 -2.04 -7.00 -10.32
CA TYR A 35 -2.75 -6.39 -9.18
C TYR A 35 -1.76 -6.00 -8.09
N ASN A 36 -2.19 -5.09 -7.22
CA ASN A 36 -1.62 -4.86 -5.90
C ASN A 36 -2.75 -5.03 -4.87
N TRP A 37 -2.70 -6.09 -4.07
CA TRP A 37 -3.76 -6.42 -3.13
C TRP A 37 -4.02 -5.33 -2.08
N ARG A 38 -3.03 -4.47 -1.81
CA ARG A 38 -3.17 -3.33 -0.89
C ARG A 38 -4.15 -2.30 -1.42
N TRP A 39 -4.33 -2.23 -2.74
CA TRP A 39 -5.29 -1.36 -3.40
C TRP A 39 -6.65 -2.04 -3.69
N CYS A 40 -6.82 -3.31 -3.31
CA CYS A 40 -8.10 -3.99 -3.24
C CYS A 40 -8.63 -3.92 -1.80
N VAL A 41 -9.67 -3.14 -1.54
CA VAL A 41 -10.13 -2.87 -0.17
C VAL A 41 -10.50 -4.15 0.57
N ASP A 42 -11.19 -5.09 -0.08
CA ASP A 42 -11.56 -6.37 0.52
C ASP A 42 -10.33 -7.21 0.91
N ALA A 43 -9.32 -7.25 0.04
CA ALA A 43 -8.08 -7.98 0.30
C ALA A 43 -7.26 -7.31 1.42
N ALA A 44 -7.12 -5.98 1.38
CA ALA A 44 -6.41 -5.20 2.40
C ALA A 44 -7.07 -5.34 3.78
N TYR A 45 -8.40 -5.28 3.81
CA TYR A 45 -9.17 -5.43 5.04
C TYR A 45 -9.02 -6.85 5.61
N SER A 46 -9.18 -7.87 4.75
CA SER A 46 -9.00 -9.26 5.16
C SER A 46 -7.57 -9.57 5.63
N ALA A 47 -6.55 -8.99 5.00
CA ALA A 47 -5.16 -9.14 5.43
C ALA A 47 -4.92 -8.53 6.83
N SER A 48 -5.53 -7.38 7.11
CA SER A 48 -5.34 -6.66 8.39
C SER A 48 -6.20 -7.19 9.53
N THR A 49 -7.40 -7.73 9.22
CA THR A 49 -8.41 -8.09 10.24
C THR A 49 -8.76 -9.57 10.25
N GLY A 50 -8.32 -10.35 9.27
CA GLY A 50 -8.73 -11.73 9.06
C GLY A 50 -10.15 -11.89 8.47
N ALA A 51 -10.86 -10.80 8.18
CA ALA A 51 -12.22 -10.82 7.66
C ALA A 51 -12.46 -9.72 6.61
N LEU A 52 -13.47 -9.90 5.78
CA LEU A 52 -14.02 -8.83 4.94
C LEU A 52 -14.63 -7.72 5.84
N PRO A 53 -14.68 -6.46 5.35
CA PRO A 53 -15.41 -5.41 6.04
C PRO A 53 -16.90 -5.80 6.22
N LEU A 54 -17.54 -5.22 7.23
CA LEU A 54 -18.97 -5.40 7.40
C LEU A 54 -19.73 -4.95 6.13
N ALA A 55 -20.85 -5.63 5.87
CA ALA A 55 -21.67 -5.26 4.73
C ALA A 55 -22.11 -3.79 4.86
N ARG A 56 -21.93 -3.02 3.80
CA ARG A 56 -22.44 -1.65 3.72
C ARG A 56 -23.97 -1.69 3.54
N PRO A 57 -24.67 -0.65 4.01
CA PRO A 57 -26.10 -0.50 3.67
C PRO A 57 -26.32 -0.60 2.17
N SER A 58 -27.43 -1.21 1.77
CA SER A 58 -27.77 -1.40 0.35
C SER A 58 -27.80 -0.06 -0.38
N GLY A 59 -27.03 0.02 -1.49
CA GLY A 59 -26.95 1.22 -2.33
C GLY A 59 -25.87 2.23 -1.91
N GLU A 60 -25.16 2.05 -0.79
CA GLU A 60 -24.04 2.91 -0.45
C GLU A 60 -22.77 2.46 -1.19
N PRO A 61 -22.15 3.32 -2.02
CA PRO A 61 -20.90 2.99 -2.71
C PRO A 61 -19.73 2.91 -1.73
N LEU A 62 -18.72 2.14 -2.09
CA LEU A 62 -17.43 2.15 -1.42
C LEU A 62 -16.75 3.49 -1.69
N ARG A 63 -16.36 4.24 -0.66
CA ARG A 63 -15.73 5.55 -0.80
C ARG A 63 -14.23 5.45 -0.51
N ILE A 64 -13.41 5.79 -1.49
CA ILE A 64 -11.94 5.70 -1.42
C ILE A 64 -11.33 7.09 -1.65
N LEU A 65 -10.31 7.42 -0.86
CA LEU A 65 -9.44 8.57 -1.11
C LEU A 65 -8.05 8.06 -1.52
N ASP A 66 -7.54 8.53 -2.64
CA ASP A 66 -6.14 8.39 -3.06
C ASP A 66 -5.44 9.74 -2.84
N ALA A 67 -4.79 9.87 -1.68
CA ALA A 67 -4.20 11.12 -1.20
C ALA A 67 -2.74 11.23 -1.62
N GLY A 68 -2.45 12.06 -2.63
CA GLY A 68 -1.17 12.15 -3.32
C GLY A 68 -1.08 11.09 -4.42
N CYS A 69 -2.02 11.13 -5.37
CA CYS A 69 -2.16 10.10 -6.39
C CYS A 69 -1.05 10.09 -7.46
N GLY A 70 -0.21 11.12 -7.49
CA GLY A 70 0.86 11.25 -8.46
C GLY A 70 0.35 11.11 -9.91
N THR A 71 1.08 10.37 -10.73
CA THR A 71 0.70 10.07 -12.13
C THR A 71 -0.45 9.06 -12.26
N GLY A 72 -1.16 8.75 -11.15
CA GLY A 72 -2.39 7.96 -11.15
C GLY A 72 -2.19 6.44 -11.16
N VAL A 73 -1.00 5.93 -10.86
CA VAL A 73 -0.75 4.47 -10.85
C VAL A 73 -1.63 3.80 -9.80
N SER A 74 -1.61 4.26 -8.55
CA SER A 74 -2.49 3.74 -7.49
C SER A 74 -3.96 3.92 -7.81
N THR A 75 -4.35 5.09 -8.34
CA THR A 75 -5.73 5.42 -8.73
C THR A 75 -6.29 4.43 -9.75
N ASP A 76 -5.47 4.08 -10.75
CA ASP A 76 -5.83 3.13 -11.80
C ASP A 76 -6.13 1.74 -11.22
N TYR A 77 -5.23 1.21 -10.39
CA TYR A 77 -5.48 -0.06 -9.69
C TYR A 77 -6.67 0.01 -8.73
N LEU A 78 -6.81 1.10 -7.95
CA LEU A 78 -7.95 1.29 -7.05
C LEU A 78 -9.28 1.21 -7.80
N ALA A 79 -9.38 1.81 -8.99
CA ALA A 79 -10.59 1.76 -9.80
C ALA A 79 -10.90 0.34 -10.30
N HIS A 80 -9.91 -0.37 -10.84
CA HIS A 80 -10.09 -1.70 -11.40
C HIS A 80 -10.30 -2.80 -10.34
N LEU A 81 -9.68 -2.66 -9.16
CA LEU A 81 -9.80 -3.62 -8.07
C LEU A 81 -11.04 -3.40 -7.19
N ASN A 82 -11.68 -2.22 -7.27
CA ASN A 82 -12.88 -1.88 -6.50
C ASN A 82 -13.97 -1.33 -7.42
N PRO A 83 -14.50 -2.12 -8.35
CA PRO A 83 -15.48 -1.64 -9.33
C PRO A 83 -16.73 -1.09 -8.64
N GLY A 84 -17.25 0.03 -9.18
CA GLY A 84 -18.40 0.75 -8.62
C GLY A 84 -18.09 1.65 -7.42
N ALA A 85 -16.82 1.75 -6.98
CA ALA A 85 -16.43 2.65 -5.90
C ALA A 85 -16.55 4.13 -6.33
N GLU A 86 -16.78 5.02 -5.35
CA GLU A 86 -16.54 6.45 -5.46
C GLU A 86 -15.10 6.74 -5.05
N ILE A 87 -14.26 7.19 -5.99
CA ILE A 87 -12.85 7.45 -5.76
C ILE A 87 -12.57 8.94 -5.93
N LEU A 88 -12.02 9.56 -4.89
CA LEU A 88 -11.42 10.88 -4.96
C LEU A 88 -9.90 10.72 -4.98
N ALA A 89 -9.25 11.12 -6.07
CA ALA A 89 -7.81 11.16 -6.20
C ALA A 89 -7.34 12.62 -6.20
N VAL A 90 -6.39 12.94 -5.33
CA VAL A 90 -5.87 14.31 -5.20
C VAL A 90 -4.36 14.36 -5.26
N ASP A 91 -3.84 15.39 -5.90
CA ASP A 91 -2.41 15.73 -5.89
C ASP A 91 -2.22 17.25 -5.99
N ILE A 92 -1.07 17.73 -5.53
CA ILE A 92 -0.73 19.16 -5.55
C ILE A 92 -0.12 19.61 -6.88
N SER A 93 0.39 18.69 -7.72
CA SER A 93 1.04 18.96 -9.00
C SER A 93 0.04 18.88 -10.16
N PRO A 94 -0.29 20.01 -10.82
CA PRO A 94 -1.14 20.00 -12.01
C PRO A 94 -0.57 19.15 -13.15
N GLY A 95 0.75 19.22 -13.39
CA GLY A 95 1.41 18.48 -14.46
C GLY A 95 1.34 16.96 -14.24
N THR A 96 1.54 16.50 -13.02
CA THR A 96 1.38 15.11 -12.65
C THR A 96 -0.06 14.61 -12.85
N LEU A 97 -1.05 15.45 -12.51
CA LEU A 97 -2.47 15.11 -12.69
C LEU A 97 -2.92 15.04 -14.15
N GLU A 98 -2.27 15.73 -15.07
CA GLU A 98 -2.51 15.55 -16.52
C GLU A 98 -2.16 14.11 -16.93
N VAL A 99 -1.03 13.60 -16.46
CA VAL A 99 -0.61 12.20 -16.69
C VAL A 99 -1.60 11.22 -16.04
N ALA A 100 -2.04 11.49 -14.80
CA ALA A 100 -3.01 10.66 -14.10
C ALA A 100 -4.34 10.54 -14.85
N ARG A 101 -4.88 11.65 -15.34
CA ARG A 101 -6.12 11.66 -16.13
C ARG A 101 -5.97 10.88 -17.44
N GLU A 102 -4.85 11.05 -18.13
CA GLU A 102 -4.58 10.32 -19.37
C GLU A 102 -4.40 8.81 -19.09
N ARG A 103 -3.70 8.42 -18.01
CA ARG A 103 -3.60 7.02 -17.58
C ARG A 103 -4.98 6.41 -17.35
N CYS A 104 -5.79 7.04 -16.50
CA CYS A 104 -7.13 6.52 -16.15
C CYS A 104 -8.08 6.50 -17.35
N ARG A 105 -7.92 7.41 -18.31
CA ARG A 105 -8.68 7.41 -19.57
C ARG A 105 -8.29 6.22 -20.47
N ARG A 106 -7.00 5.94 -20.62
CA ARG A 106 -6.50 4.84 -21.46
C ARG A 106 -6.82 3.48 -20.86
N SER A 107 -6.74 3.37 -19.55
CA SER A 107 -6.97 2.10 -18.85
C SER A 107 -8.46 1.72 -18.76
N GLY A 108 -9.39 2.68 -18.91
CA GLY A 108 -10.81 2.47 -18.67
C GLY A 108 -11.21 2.61 -17.20
N ALA A 109 -10.38 3.25 -16.36
CA ALA A 109 -10.66 3.42 -14.92
C ALA A 109 -11.94 4.22 -14.65
N PHE A 110 -12.26 5.21 -15.50
CA PHE A 110 -13.50 6.01 -15.39
C PHE A 110 -14.78 5.19 -15.63
N GLU A 111 -14.69 4.07 -16.36
CA GLU A 111 -15.78 3.14 -16.59
C GLU A 111 -15.94 2.13 -15.45
N GLN A 112 -14.87 1.91 -14.67
CA GLN A 112 -14.86 0.99 -13.53
C GLN A 112 -15.39 1.61 -12.26
N ALA A 113 -15.14 2.91 -12.04
CA ALA A 113 -15.43 3.61 -10.80
C ALA A 113 -15.94 5.03 -11.06
N GLN A 114 -16.65 5.61 -10.08
CA GLN A 114 -16.99 7.04 -10.10
C GLN A 114 -15.77 7.83 -9.64
N LEU A 115 -14.88 8.13 -10.59
CA LEU A 115 -13.55 8.69 -10.33
C LEU A 115 -13.54 10.20 -10.51
N ARG A 116 -13.07 10.93 -9.48
CA ARG A 116 -12.72 12.37 -9.52
C ARG A 116 -11.23 12.53 -9.30
N ILE A 117 -10.55 13.28 -10.17
CA ILE A 117 -9.13 13.62 -10.06
C ILE A 117 -8.99 15.13 -9.92
N GLU A 118 -8.55 15.61 -8.76
CA GLU A 118 -8.57 17.02 -8.40
C GLU A 118 -7.20 17.55 -7.98
N ASN A 119 -6.88 18.77 -8.41
CA ASN A 119 -5.68 19.48 -7.96
C ASN A 119 -5.97 20.13 -6.59
N ARG A 120 -5.64 19.42 -5.53
CA ARG A 120 -5.87 19.86 -4.15
C ARG A 120 -4.80 19.31 -3.22
N SER A 121 -4.48 20.06 -2.19
CA SER A 121 -3.70 19.55 -1.06
C SER A 121 -4.55 18.58 -0.23
N LEU A 122 -3.95 17.50 0.25
CA LEU A 122 -4.60 16.60 1.20
C LEU A 122 -4.97 17.30 2.53
N LEU A 123 -4.35 18.45 2.82
CA LEU A 123 -4.66 19.29 3.98
C LEU A 123 -5.97 20.12 3.80
N ASP A 124 -6.48 20.23 2.57
CA ASP A 124 -7.65 21.05 2.22
C ASP A 124 -8.89 20.19 1.90
N LEU A 125 -8.96 18.97 2.40
CA LEU A 125 -10.05 18.02 2.13
C LEU A 125 -11.16 18.02 3.21
N ALA A 126 -11.21 19.03 4.08
CA ALA A 126 -12.23 19.09 5.11
C ALA A 126 -13.64 19.05 4.48
N GLY A 127 -14.48 18.11 4.95
CA GLY A 127 -15.84 17.90 4.46
C GLY A 127 -16.01 16.90 3.31
N GLU A 128 -14.91 16.40 2.69
CA GLU A 128 -14.99 15.36 1.65
C GLU A 128 -15.28 13.96 2.21
N GLY A 129 -14.86 13.70 3.43
CA GLY A 129 -15.09 12.41 4.11
C GLY A 129 -16.54 12.19 4.55
N PRO A 130 -16.81 11.07 5.23
CA PRO A 130 -15.84 10.05 5.59
C PRO A 130 -15.62 9.02 4.49
N PHE A 131 -14.40 8.44 4.45
CA PHE A 131 -14.00 7.39 3.51
C PHE A 131 -13.92 6.02 4.18
N ASP A 132 -14.22 4.97 3.41
CA ASP A 132 -14.06 3.57 3.82
C ASP A 132 -12.62 3.09 3.73
N TYR A 133 -11.83 3.73 2.86
CA TYR A 133 -10.42 3.42 2.66
C TYR A 133 -9.67 4.68 2.21
N ILE A 134 -8.47 4.87 2.75
CA ILE A 134 -7.57 5.92 2.29
C ILE A 134 -6.25 5.28 1.89
N ASN A 135 -5.74 5.62 0.71
CA ASN A 135 -4.41 5.29 0.25
C ASN A 135 -3.54 6.54 0.24
N SER A 136 -2.33 6.48 0.82
CA SER A 136 -1.35 7.56 0.76
C SER A 136 0.07 6.97 0.74
N VAL A 137 0.52 6.63 -0.45
CA VAL A 137 1.77 5.93 -0.71
C VAL A 137 2.82 6.90 -1.24
N GLY A 138 3.93 7.06 -0.51
CA GLY A 138 5.01 7.94 -0.94
C GLY A 138 4.71 9.44 -0.80
N VAL A 139 3.86 9.87 0.15
CA VAL A 139 3.35 11.24 0.21
C VAL A 139 3.69 11.97 1.49
N LEU A 140 3.28 11.43 2.65
CA LEU A 140 3.33 12.18 3.90
C LEU A 140 4.75 12.59 4.32
N HIS A 141 5.75 11.80 3.96
CA HIS A 141 7.15 12.11 4.25
C HIS A 141 7.71 13.27 3.42
N HIS A 142 6.97 13.74 2.42
CA HIS A 142 7.28 14.95 1.64
C HIS A 142 6.57 16.20 2.14
N LEU A 143 5.72 16.09 3.16
CA LEU A 143 5.13 17.26 3.82
C LEU A 143 6.15 17.90 4.76
N ARG A 144 6.06 19.20 4.95
CA ARG A 144 6.85 19.92 5.95
C ARG A 144 6.50 19.48 7.37
N GLN A 145 5.23 19.13 7.58
CA GLN A 145 4.67 18.63 8.84
C GLN A 145 3.88 17.34 8.57
N PRO A 146 4.55 16.19 8.48
CA PRO A 146 3.90 14.91 8.20
C PRO A 146 2.76 14.57 9.15
N GLU A 147 2.89 14.93 10.44
CA GLU A 147 1.88 14.71 11.47
C GLU A 147 0.58 15.50 11.20
N ALA A 148 0.68 16.68 10.60
CA ALA A 148 -0.49 17.45 10.18
C ALA A 148 -1.25 16.73 9.06
N GLY A 149 -0.51 16.16 8.09
CA GLY A 149 -1.06 15.32 7.04
C GLY A 149 -1.78 14.08 7.60
N LEU A 150 -1.11 13.36 8.50
CA LEU A 150 -1.70 12.17 9.13
C LEU A 150 -3.00 12.51 9.89
N LYS A 151 -3.01 13.60 10.66
CA LYS A 151 -4.21 14.07 11.39
C LYS A 151 -5.34 14.46 10.44
N ALA A 152 -5.03 15.13 9.31
CA ALA A 152 -6.02 15.48 8.31
C ALA A 152 -6.67 14.22 7.71
N LEU A 153 -5.88 13.21 7.33
CA LEU A 153 -6.39 11.95 6.82
C LEU A 153 -7.21 11.17 7.87
N ALA A 154 -6.76 11.16 9.13
CA ALA A 154 -7.49 10.51 10.22
C ALA A 154 -8.91 11.08 10.43
N GLN A 155 -9.10 12.40 10.22
CA GLN A 155 -10.41 13.03 10.31
C GLN A 155 -11.36 12.60 9.20
N LEU A 156 -10.82 12.26 8.03
CA LEU A 156 -11.57 11.84 6.85
C LEU A 156 -11.94 10.34 6.84
N LEU A 157 -11.39 9.55 7.76
CA LEU A 157 -11.58 8.11 7.81
C LEU A 157 -12.84 7.75 8.61
N LYS A 158 -13.64 6.80 8.13
CA LYS A 158 -14.77 6.22 8.91
C LYS A 158 -14.25 5.44 10.11
N PRO A 159 -15.01 5.33 11.21
CA PRO A 159 -14.70 4.39 12.27
C PRO A 159 -14.52 2.96 11.73
N GLY A 160 -13.46 2.27 12.10
CA GLY A 160 -13.12 0.92 11.64
C GLY A 160 -12.56 0.83 10.22
N ALA A 161 -12.47 1.94 9.48
CA ALA A 161 -11.86 1.97 8.15
C ALA A 161 -10.32 1.96 8.21
N LEU A 162 -9.69 1.61 7.08
CA LEU A 162 -8.24 1.51 6.97
C LEU A 162 -7.61 2.67 6.19
N LEU A 163 -6.42 3.06 6.66
CA LEU A 163 -5.50 3.96 5.96
C LEU A 163 -4.23 3.17 5.61
N HIS A 164 -3.93 3.03 4.34
CA HIS A 164 -2.70 2.44 3.82
C HIS A 164 -1.63 3.51 3.67
N LEU A 165 -0.46 3.29 4.24
CA LEU A 165 0.67 4.21 4.21
C LEU A 165 1.95 3.53 3.76
N PHE A 166 2.76 4.30 3.02
CA PHE A 166 4.13 3.99 2.69
C PHE A 166 5.00 5.20 3.07
N LEU A 167 6.00 4.98 3.93
CA LEU A 167 6.94 6.01 4.40
C LEU A 167 8.38 5.52 4.26
N TYR A 168 9.32 6.44 4.06
CA TYR A 168 10.73 6.10 3.96
C TYR A 168 11.34 5.70 5.30
N ALA A 169 12.18 4.64 5.30
CA ALA A 169 12.96 4.19 6.45
C ALA A 169 14.40 4.71 6.39
N ASP A 170 14.94 5.09 7.55
CA ASP A 170 16.30 5.65 7.67
C ASP A 170 17.38 4.64 7.25
N GLY A 171 17.26 3.38 7.69
CA GLY A 171 18.29 2.35 7.53
C GLY A 171 18.65 2.11 6.08
N GLY A 172 17.70 1.63 5.29
CA GLY A 172 17.92 1.28 3.88
C GLY A 172 18.03 2.46 2.92
N ARG A 173 17.97 3.69 3.42
CA ARG A 173 18.16 4.93 2.62
C ARG A 173 19.46 5.68 2.98
N TRP A 174 20.32 5.09 3.78
CA TRP A 174 21.54 5.74 4.24
C TRP A 174 22.45 6.23 3.09
N GLU A 175 22.66 5.42 2.06
CA GLU A 175 23.45 5.77 0.88
C GLU A 175 22.77 6.87 0.05
N ILE A 176 21.44 6.82 -0.05
CA ILE A 176 20.64 7.84 -0.75
C ILE A 176 20.83 9.19 -0.05
N HIS A 177 20.61 9.24 1.25
CA HIS A 177 20.76 10.49 2.03
C HIS A 177 22.19 11.06 1.96
N ARG A 178 23.22 10.19 1.90
CA ARG A 178 24.60 10.69 1.72
C ARG A 178 24.81 11.26 0.33
N THR A 179 24.24 10.63 -0.70
CA THR A 179 24.30 11.13 -2.07
C THR A 179 23.59 12.48 -2.20
N GLN A 180 22.39 12.62 -1.65
CA GLN A 180 21.63 13.87 -1.60
C GLN A 180 22.44 14.99 -0.93
N ARG A 181 23.02 14.72 0.25
CA ARG A 181 23.89 15.70 0.95
C ARG A 181 25.12 16.10 0.14
N ALA A 182 25.76 15.13 -0.54
CA ALA A 182 26.92 15.41 -1.39
C ALA A 182 26.55 16.30 -2.59
N LEU A 183 25.45 15.99 -3.27
CA LEU A 183 24.92 16.81 -4.37
C LEU A 183 24.58 18.23 -3.89
N THR A 184 23.87 18.34 -2.75
CA THR A 184 23.55 19.64 -2.13
C THR A 184 24.80 20.43 -1.78
N ALA A 185 25.83 19.79 -1.19
CA ALA A 185 27.07 20.45 -0.83
C ALA A 185 27.86 20.98 -2.05
N MET A 186 27.66 20.37 -3.21
CA MET A 186 28.24 20.83 -4.48
C MET A 186 27.37 21.88 -5.19
N GLY A 187 26.25 22.31 -4.59
CA GLY A 187 25.33 23.27 -5.19
C GLY A 187 24.50 22.70 -6.35
N VAL A 188 24.39 21.38 -6.43
CA VAL A 188 23.57 20.73 -7.46
C VAL A 188 22.09 20.96 -7.16
N GLY A 189 21.41 21.62 -8.11
CA GLY A 189 19.98 21.94 -7.99
C GLY A 189 19.07 20.78 -8.35
N THR A 190 17.75 21.03 -8.25
CA THR A 190 16.70 20.02 -8.46
C THR A 190 16.14 19.99 -9.88
N GLY A 191 16.78 20.68 -10.84
CA GLY A 191 16.32 20.75 -12.24
C GLY A 191 17.08 19.79 -13.18
N ALA A 192 16.93 20.00 -14.48
CA ALA A 192 17.55 19.18 -15.52
C ALA A 192 19.09 19.12 -15.43
N GLU A 193 19.73 20.22 -15.03
CA GLU A 193 21.18 20.23 -14.77
C GLU A 193 21.52 19.35 -13.57
N GLY A 194 20.74 19.42 -12.49
CA GLY A 194 20.91 18.55 -11.32
C GLY A 194 20.78 17.09 -11.67
N LEU A 195 19.80 16.72 -12.50
CA LEU A 195 19.63 15.35 -13.01
C LEU A 195 20.88 14.89 -13.76
N ARG A 196 21.42 15.69 -14.68
CA ARG A 196 22.64 15.38 -15.42
C ARG A 196 23.85 15.21 -14.48
N LEU A 197 24.05 16.14 -13.55
CA LEU A 197 25.16 16.10 -12.59
C LEU A 197 25.02 14.95 -11.59
N GLY A 198 23.80 14.65 -11.12
CA GLY A 198 23.53 13.51 -10.24
C GLY A 198 23.87 12.18 -10.91
N ARG A 199 23.50 11.99 -12.17
CA ARG A 199 23.87 10.79 -12.95
C ARG A 199 25.39 10.72 -13.19
N GLN A 200 26.02 11.88 -13.50
CA GLN A 200 27.47 11.99 -13.71
C GLN A 200 28.24 11.61 -12.44
N LEU A 201 27.75 11.97 -11.24
CA LEU A 201 28.38 11.58 -9.96
C LEU A 201 28.62 10.07 -9.87
N PHE A 202 27.62 9.26 -10.18
CA PHE A 202 27.76 7.81 -10.11
C PHE A 202 28.74 7.25 -11.14
N MET A 203 28.88 7.88 -12.31
CA MET A 203 29.87 7.49 -13.33
C MET A 203 31.29 7.86 -12.92
N GLU A 204 31.49 8.96 -12.22
CA GLU A 204 32.81 9.46 -11.81
C GLU A 204 33.33 8.83 -10.50
N LEU A 205 32.44 8.41 -9.61
CA LEU A 205 32.85 7.73 -8.39
C LEU A 205 33.63 6.45 -8.73
N PRO A 206 34.73 6.15 -7.98
CA PRO A 206 35.46 4.88 -8.17
C PRO A 206 34.54 3.67 -8.08
N GLU A 207 34.77 2.63 -8.85
CA GLU A 207 33.95 1.41 -8.87
C GLU A 207 33.79 0.76 -7.49
N GLN A 208 34.80 0.88 -6.62
CA GLN A 208 34.76 0.36 -5.25
C GLN A 208 34.03 1.29 -4.27
N ASN A 209 33.59 2.47 -4.72
CA ASN A 209 32.85 3.37 -3.86
C ASN A 209 31.50 2.77 -3.45
N ARG A 210 31.19 2.82 -2.15
CA ARG A 210 29.98 2.20 -1.60
C ARG A 210 28.69 2.82 -2.17
N LEU A 211 28.65 4.13 -2.39
CA LEU A 211 27.45 4.81 -2.94
C LEU A 211 27.20 4.39 -4.38
N ARG A 212 28.27 4.32 -5.21
CA ARG A 212 28.16 3.82 -6.59
C ARG A 212 27.65 2.38 -6.63
N ARG A 213 28.28 1.47 -5.89
CA ARG A 213 27.87 0.06 -5.86
C ARG A 213 26.45 -0.12 -5.37
N HIS A 214 26.04 0.60 -4.33
CA HIS A 214 24.67 0.54 -3.81
C HIS A 214 23.66 1.00 -4.87
N HIS A 215 23.94 2.12 -5.57
CA HIS A 215 23.12 2.56 -6.68
C HIS A 215 23.03 1.51 -7.79
N GLU A 216 24.17 1.02 -8.27
CA GLU A 216 24.25 0.05 -9.38
C GLU A 216 23.54 -1.29 -9.05
N GLN A 217 23.65 -1.78 -7.82
CA GLN A 217 23.10 -3.07 -7.41
C GLN A 217 21.62 -3.02 -7.05
N ARG A 218 21.16 -1.90 -6.52
CA ARG A 218 19.83 -1.83 -5.93
C ARG A 218 18.86 -0.91 -6.68
N TRP A 219 19.33 0.21 -7.19
CA TRP A 219 18.46 1.28 -7.66
C TRP A 219 18.59 1.63 -9.14
N ALA A 220 19.61 1.12 -9.84
CA ALA A 220 19.89 1.52 -11.22
C ALA A 220 18.71 1.25 -12.17
N ILE A 221 17.96 0.16 -11.97
CA ILE A 221 16.80 -0.18 -12.79
C ILE A 221 15.67 0.82 -12.52
N ASP A 222 15.33 1.04 -11.25
CA ASP A 222 14.25 1.95 -10.87
C ASP A 222 14.58 3.40 -11.27
N CYS A 223 15.84 3.80 -11.12
CA CYS A 223 16.37 5.11 -11.49
C CYS A 223 16.67 5.29 -12.99
N ALA A 224 16.34 4.32 -13.84
CA ALA A 224 16.49 4.48 -15.28
C ALA A 224 15.62 5.61 -15.82
N ALA A 225 14.39 5.74 -15.32
CA ALA A 225 13.52 6.87 -15.59
C ALA A 225 14.00 8.13 -14.85
N ASP A 226 13.95 9.28 -15.54
CA ASP A 226 14.42 10.55 -14.98
C ASP A 226 13.61 11.01 -13.77
N ALA A 227 12.31 10.79 -13.78
CA ALA A 227 11.43 11.11 -12.66
C ALA A 227 11.83 10.32 -11.39
N ASN A 228 12.09 9.02 -11.53
CA ASN A 228 12.46 8.16 -10.41
C ASN A 228 13.86 8.50 -9.86
N PHE A 229 14.82 8.84 -10.75
CA PHE A 229 16.13 9.33 -10.33
C PHE A 229 16.02 10.65 -9.58
N ALA A 230 15.24 11.59 -10.11
CA ALA A 230 15.03 12.90 -9.50
C ALA A 230 14.35 12.76 -8.13
N ASP A 231 13.29 11.98 -8.03
CA ASP A 231 12.59 11.70 -6.77
C ASP A 231 13.55 11.14 -5.70
N MET A 232 14.38 10.17 -6.07
CA MET A 232 15.29 9.50 -5.13
C MET A 232 16.46 10.39 -4.68
N TYR A 233 17.09 11.15 -5.59
CA TYR A 233 18.36 11.82 -5.29
C TYR A 233 18.30 13.34 -5.27
N LEU A 234 17.25 13.94 -5.83
CA LEU A 234 17.16 15.41 -5.99
C LEU A 234 15.92 16.00 -5.31
N HIS A 235 15.10 15.16 -4.65
CA HIS A 235 13.88 15.66 -4.00
C HIS A 235 14.22 16.77 -2.98
N PRO A 236 13.52 17.92 -3.02
CA PRO A 236 13.86 19.07 -2.18
C PRO A 236 13.52 18.89 -0.70
N GLN A 237 12.63 17.96 -0.38
CA GLN A 237 12.13 17.75 0.98
C GLN A 237 11.68 16.32 1.22
N GLU A 238 12.32 15.64 2.15
CA GLU A 238 11.84 14.35 2.64
C GLU A 238 12.15 14.18 4.12
N THR A 239 11.33 13.37 4.79
CA THR A 239 11.52 12.91 6.17
C THR A 239 11.55 11.40 6.16
N SER A 240 12.56 10.78 6.75
CA SER A 240 12.61 9.33 6.94
C SER A 240 12.47 8.97 8.41
N TYR A 241 12.14 7.72 8.67
CA TYR A 241 11.77 7.22 9.98
C TYR A 241 12.62 6.01 10.34
N ASN A 242 12.93 5.85 11.63
CA ASN A 242 13.16 4.57 12.25
C ASN A 242 11.86 4.09 12.90
N LEU A 243 11.80 2.87 13.37
CA LEU A 243 10.58 2.31 13.95
C LEU A 243 10.07 3.13 15.16
N GLU A 244 10.97 3.62 16.01
CA GLU A 244 10.60 4.45 17.18
C GLU A 244 9.89 5.74 16.74
N ARG A 245 10.46 6.45 15.77
CA ARG A 245 9.88 7.67 15.20
C ARG A 245 8.58 7.38 14.43
N LEU A 246 8.50 6.22 13.77
CA LEU A 246 7.28 5.77 13.11
C LEU A 246 6.14 5.57 14.13
N MET A 247 6.41 4.86 15.23
CA MET A 247 5.39 4.63 16.25
C MET A 247 4.96 5.94 16.94
N ALA A 248 5.90 6.87 17.18
CA ALA A 248 5.58 8.21 17.67
C ALA A 248 4.74 9.01 16.66
N PHE A 249 5.04 8.90 15.36
CA PHE A 249 4.24 9.52 14.29
C PHE A 249 2.81 8.97 14.29
N VAL A 250 2.63 7.65 14.33
CA VAL A 250 1.30 7.01 14.43
C VAL A 250 0.53 7.50 15.66
N ALA A 251 1.21 7.54 16.82
CA ALA A 251 0.60 8.00 18.08
C ALA A 251 0.22 9.50 18.07
N SER A 252 0.75 10.30 17.13
CA SER A 252 0.40 11.72 17.00
C SER A 252 -1.03 11.96 16.48
N ALA A 253 -1.65 10.97 15.88
CA ALA A 253 -3.02 10.98 15.40
C ALA A 253 -3.86 9.96 16.17
N ASP A 254 -5.19 10.11 16.18
CA ASP A 254 -6.12 9.17 16.82
C ASP A 254 -6.34 7.94 15.90
N LEU A 255 -5.26 7.20 15.65
CA LEU A 255 -5.21 6.02 14.81
C LEU A 255 -4.50 4.86 15.52
N HIS A 256 -4.87 3.64 15.16
CA HIS A 256 -4.29 2.41 15.66
C HIS A 256 -3.46 1.72 14.59
N PHE A 257 -2.30 1.19 14.96
CA PHE A 257 -1.49 0.39 14.05
C PHE A 257 -2.18 -0.96 13.80
N ALA A 258 -2.60 -1.19 12.56
CA ALA A 258 -3.31 -2.41 12.16
C ALA A 258 -2.37 -3.51 11.66
N GLY A 259 -1.13 -3.18 11.31
CA GLY A 259 -0.09 -4.13 10.91
C GLY A 259 0.72 -3.67 9.70
N PHE A 260 1.88 -4.27 9.53
CA PHE A 260 2.66 -4.13 8.29
C PHE A 260 1.98 -4.85 7.13
N SER A 261 2.12 -4.32 5.92
CA SER A 261 1.60 -4.95 4.71
C SER A 261 2.36 -6.23 4.36
N ASN A 262 3.64 -6.29 4.72
CA ASN A 262 4.52 -7.45 4.58
C ASN A 262 5.02 -7.90 5.95
N PRO A 263 4.19 -8.56 6.78
CA PRO A 263 4.57 -8.94 8.15
C PRO A 263 5.75 -9.91 8.19
N GLU A 264 5.97 -10.70 7.13
CA GLU A 264 7.12 -11.61 7.00
C GLU A 264 8.47 -10.89 6.96
N VAL A 265 8.51 -9.64 6.47
CA VAL A 265 9.74 -8.81 6.50
C VAL A 265 10.16 -8.52 7.94
N TRP A 266 9.18 -8.43 8.84
CA TRP A 266 9.36 -8.09 10.26
C TRP A 266 9.44 -9.29 11.19
N ASP A 267 9.47 -10.53 10.62
CA ASP A 267 9.65 -11.76 11.40
C ASP A 267 11.14 -12.03 11.66
N PRO A 268 11.59 -12.11 12.93
CA PRO A 268 12.96 -12.47 13.26
C PRO A 268 13.43 -13.81 12.66
N ALA A 269 12.49 -14.73 12.37
CA ALA A 269 12.81 -16.04 11.77
C ALA A 269 13.41 -15.91 10.35
N ARG A 270 13.24 -14.77 9.69
CA ARG A 270 13.92 -14.47 8.42
C ARG A 270 15.42 -14.29 8.56
N LEU A 271 15.89 -13.85 9.73
CA LEU A 271 17.27 -13.47 9.99
C LEU A 271 18.00 -14.39 10.98
N LEU A 272 17.27 -15.02 11.90
CA LEU A 272 17.81 -15.75 13.02
C LEU A 272 17.37 -17.21 13.03
N THR A 273 18.18 -18.07 13.67
CA THR A 273 17.86 -19.50 13.90
C THR A 273 18.28 -19.92 15.31
N GLY A 274 17.80 -21.09 15.77
CA GLY A 274 18.21 -21.70 17.06
C GLY A 274 17.92 -20.80 18.26
N GLU A 275 18.83 -20.82 19.25
CA GLU A 275 18.65 -20.11 20.52
C GLU A 275 18.44 -18.59 20.36
N LEU A 276 19.08 -17.97 19.35
CA LEU A 276 18.86 -16.54 19.11
C LEU A 276 17.45 -16.24 18.62
N LEU A 277 16.89 -17.11 17.78
CA LEU A 277 15.50 -17.00 17.33
C LEU A 277 14.53 -17.19 18.51
N GLU A 278 14.75 -18.19 19.36
CA GLU A 278 13.92 -18.43 20.56
C GLU A 278 13.91 -17.20 21.48
N ARG A 279 15.07 -16.58 21.71
CA ARG A 279 15.19 -15.34 22.49
C ARG A 279 14.46 -14.17 21.82
N ALA A 280 14.58 -14.02 20.50
CA ALA A 280 13.89 -12.98 19.73
C ALA A 280 12.37 -13.15 19.80
N GLN A 281 11.87 -14.36 19.60
CA GLN A 281 10.43 -14.67 19.67
C GLN A 281 9.80 -14.49 21.04
N ALA A 282 10.62 -14.55 22.12
CA ALA A 282 10.17 -14.25 23.48
C ALA A 282 9.95 -12.76 23.76
N LEU A 283 10.40 -11.86 22.86
CA LEU A 283 10.22 -10.43 23.00
C LEU A 283 8.77 -10.02 22.63
N PRO A 284 8.27 -8.90 23.18
CA PRO A 284 7.05 -8.27 22.67
C PRO A 284 7.19 -7.91 21.18
N ALA A 285 6.08 -7.91 20.45
CA ALA A 285 6.07 -7.71 18.98
C ALA A 285 6.86 -6.47 18.51
N GLU A 286 6.66 -5.33 19.16
CA GLU A 286 7.39 -4.10 18.81
C GLU A 286 8.91 -4.22 19.03
N ALA A 287 9.34 -4.96 20.06
CA ALA A 287 10.76 -5.21 20.30
C ALA A 287 11.34 -6.19 19.25
N GLN A 288 10.53 -7.15 18.75
CA GLN A 288 10.94 -8.00 17.63
C GLN A 288 11.13 -7.17 16.34
N TRP A 289 10.23 -6.23 16.05
CA TRP A 289 10.37 -5.35 14.89
C TRP A 289 11.61 -4.45 14.98
N ARG A 290 11.91 -3.88 16.17
CA ARG A 290 13.15 -3.10 16.40
C ARG A 290 14.38 -3.95 16.21
N LEU A 291 14.36 -5.20 16.69
CA LEU A 291 15.46 -6.14 16.46
C LEU A 291 15.67 -6.42 14.97
N VAL A 292 14.59 -6.60 14.21
CA VAL A 292 14.68 -6.79 12.75
C VAL A 292 15.23 -5.54 12.05
N GLU A 293 14.77 -4.33 12.42
CA GLU A 293 15.30 -3.08 11.88
C GLU A 293 16.80 -2.94 12.12
N ASP A 294 17.28 -3.31 13.31
CA ASP A 294 18.71 -3.25 13.68
C ASP A 294 19.55 -4.29 12.91
N LEU A 295 18.98 -5.45 12.62
CA LEU A 295 19.67 -6.55 11.95
C LEU A 295 19.59 -6.49 10.42
N ASP A 296 18.62 -5.79 9.87
CA ASP A 296 18.42 -5.65 8.42
C ASP A 296 18.53 -4.18 7.98
N PRO A 297 19.74 -3.70 7.72
CA PRO A 297 19.96 -2.33 7.26
C PRO A 297 19.41 -2.04 5.85
N ASP A 298 18.88 -3.05 5.17
CA ASP A 298 18.34 -2.90 3.82
C ASP A 298 16.85 -2.51 3.79
N ILE A 299 16.17 -2.47 4.92
CA ILE A 299 14.80 -1.97 5.02
C ILE A 299 14.77 -0.48 4.67
N SER A 300 14.25 -0.15 3.48
CA SER A 300 14.23 1.21 2.93
C SER A 300 12.91 1.94 3.11
N HIS A 301 11.88 1.23 3.55
CA HIS A 301 10.53 1.80 3.75
C HIS A 301 9.74 1.01 4.77
N PHE A 302 8.74 1.67 5.31
CA PHE A 302 7.64 1.08 6.08
C PHE A 302 6.39 1.13 5.22
N GLU A 303 5.75 -0.01 5.01
CA GLU A 303 4.45 -0.10 4.36
C GLU A 303 3.49 -0.81 5.32
N PHE A 304 2.41 -0.12 5.69
CA PHE A 304 1.58 -0.55 6.81
C PHE A 304 0.16 0.01 6.73
N PHE A 305 -0.72 -0.57 7.54
CA PHE A 305 -2.09 -0.11 7.69
C PHE A 305 -2.32 0.50 9.07
N LEU A 306 -3.10 1.58 9.09
CA LEU A 306 -3.68 2.18 10.28
C LEU A 306 -5.20 2.05 10.23
N SER A 307 -5.84 2.05 11.39
CA SER A 307 -7.31 2.04 11.48
C SER A 307 -7.83 3.15 12.38
N LYS A 308 -9.03 3.64 12.09
CA LYS A 308 -9.75 4.53 12.99
C LYS A 308 -10.51 3.73 14.05
N GLY A 309 -9.90 3.61 15.21
CA GLY A 309 -10.33 2.72 16.29
C GLY A 309 -9.64 1.35 16.22
N PRO A 310 -9.75 0.56 17.28
CA PRO A 310 -9.09 -0.74 17.38
C PRO A 310 -9.64 -1.72 16.34
N VAL A 311 -8.74 -2.47 15.70
CA VAL A 311 -9.08 -3.54 14.77
C VAL A 311 -9.37 -4.80 15.58
N GLN A 312 -10.54 -5.40 15.35
CA GLN A 312 -10.84 -6.74 15.86
C GLN A 312 -10.36 -7.77 14.84
N VAL A 313 -9.36 -8.57 15.23
CA VAL A 313 -8.85 -9.65 14.39
C VAL A 313 -9.79 -10.86 14.49
N GLN A 314 -10.46 -11.18 13.38
CA GLN A 314 -11.29 -12.37 13.26
C GLN A 314 -10.41 -13.61 13.07
N ARG A 315 -10.68 -14.62 13.90
CA ARG A 315 -10.04 -15.94 13.80
C ARG A 315 -11.08 -17.00 13.46
N TRP A 316 -10.77 -17.83 12.47
CA TRP A 316 -11.69 -18.84 11.92
C TRP A 316 -11.41 -20.24 12.48
N HIS A 317 -11.36 -20.37 13.83
CA HIS A 317 -11.03 -21.64 14.47
C HIS A 317 -12.22 -22.60 14.51
N GLU A 318 -13.41 -22.09 14.80
CA GLU A 318 -14.61 -22.88 14.99
C GLU A 318 -15.33 -23.17 13.66
N ASP A 319 -15.68 -24.45 13.40
CA ASP A 319 -16.37 -24.85 12.18
C ASP A 319 -17.69 -24.11 12.01
N SER A 320 -18.47 -23.96 13.09
CA SER A 320 -19.75 -23.25 13.06
C SER A 320 -19.61 -21.79 12.59
N THR A 321 -18.55 -21.10 12.99
CA THR A 321 -18.26 -19.73 12.57
C THR A 321 -17.92 -19.66 11.08
N VAL A 322 -17.12 -20.61 10.59
CA VAL A 322 -16.77 -20.71 9.17
C VAL A 322 -17.98 -21.03 8.31
N LEU A 323 -18.79 -22.00 8.72
CA LEU A 323 -19.99 -22.44 7.99
C LEU A 323 -21.06 -21.34 7.92
N ALA A 324 -21.17 -20.51 8.96
CA ALA A 324 -22.08 -19.37 9.00
C ALA A 324 -21.57 -18.15 8.19
N ALA A 325 -20.27 -18.09 7.90
CA ALA A 325 -19.66 -16.96 7.20
C ALA A 325 -20.16 -16.84 5.74
N ARG A 326 -20.11 -15.61 5.22
CA ARG A 326 -20.24 -15.31 3.79
C ARG A 326 -18.85 -15.17 3.21
N GLY A 327 -18.67 -15.56 1.96
CA GLY A 327 -17.37 -15.53 1.35
C GLY A 327 -17.39 -15.02 -0.10
N CYS A 328 -16.23 -14.53 -0.53
CA CYS A 328 -15.98 -14.30 -1.94
C CYS A 328 -14.54 -14.69 -2.30
N ARG A 329 -14.32 -15.01 -3.57
CA ARG A 329 -12.97 -15.22 -4.08
C ARG A 329 -12.19 -13.89 -4.03
N ASN A 330 -10.93 -13.95 -3.60
CA ASN A 330 -10.04 -12.81 -3.70
C ASN A 330 -9.85 -12.41 -5.19
N ARG A 331 -10.00 -11.13 -5.50
CA ARG A 331 -9.77 -10.60 -6.86
C ARG A 331 -8.29 -10.57 -7.24
N CYS A 332 -7.42 -10.49 -6.24
CA CYS A 332 -5.97 -10.47 -6.40
C CYS A 332 -5.41 -11.89 -6.55
N LEU A 333 -5.84 -12.58 -7.61
CA LEU A 333 -5.37 -13.91 -8.01
C LEU A 333 -5.20 -13.91 -9.53
N TRP A 334 -4.07 -14.41 -10.01
CA TRP A 334 -3.83 -14.58 -11.44
C TRP A 334 -4.01 -16.04 -11.85
N GLY A 335 -4.60 -16.28 -13.02
CA GLY A 335 -4.78 -17.63 -13.56
C GLY A 335 -6.16 -18.27 -13.30
N TRP A 336 -7.03 -17.60 -12.54
CA TRP A 336 -8.42 -18.05 -12.36
C TRP A 336 -9.17 -18.06 -13.72
N PRO A 337 -10.00 -19.08 -14.03
CA PRO A 337 -10.49 -20.17 -13.16
C PRO A 337 -9.64 -21.44 -13.15
N GLY A 338 -8.38 -21.39 -13.51
CA GLY A 338 -7.47 -22.53 -13.42
C GLY A 338 -7.09 -22.92 -11.98
N ARG A 339 -6.46 -24.11 -11.82
CA ARG A 339 -5.94 -24.56 -10.52
C ARG A 339 -4.56 -23.99 -10.19
N ALA A 340 -3.73 -23.81 -11.21
CA ALA A 340 -2.43 -23.17 -11.08
C ALA A 340 -2.61 -21.65 -11.11
N LEU A 341 -2.40 -21.02 -9.98
CA LEU A 341 -2.60 -19.58 -9.77
C LEU A 341 -1.30 -18.90 -9.35
N LEU A 342 -1.30 -17.58 -9.43
CA LEU A 342 -0.47 -16.76 -8.56
C LEU A 342 -1.36 -16.14 -7.48
N ASP A 343 -0.90 -16.17 -6.24
CA ASP A 343 -1.60 -15.61 -5.08
C ASP A 343 -1.51 -14.08 -5.03
N SER A 344 -2.01 -13.47 -3.95
CA SER A 344 -2.02 -12.01 -3.78
C SER A 344 -0.61 -11.37 -3.77
N ASP A 345 0.42 -12.14 -3.49
CA ASP A 345 1.82 -11.71 -3.50
C ASP A 345 2.59 -12.18 -4.75
N MET A 346 1.85 -12.62 -5.80
CA MET A 346 2.37 -13.13 -7.08
C MET A 346 3.20 -14.42 -6.92
N ALA A 347 3.05 -15.15 -5.82
CA ALA A 347 3.70 -16.43 -5.61
C ALA A 347 2.87 -17.58 -6.22
N PRO A 348 3.52 -18.63 -6.76
CA PRO A 348 2.82 -19.79 -7.31
C PRO A 348 1.96 -20.50 -6.25
N LEU A 349 0.72 -20.82 -6.61
CA LEU A 349 -0.25 -21.50 -5.78
C LEU A 349 -1.01 -22.54 -6.61
N ASP A 350 -1.04 -23.78 -6.15
CA ASP A 350 -1.86 -24.84 -6.72
C ASP A 350 -3.08 -25.12 -5.81
N LEU A 351 -4.29 -24.94 -6.34
CA LEU A 351 -5.52 -25.28 -5.65
C LEU A 351 -5.73 -26.80 -5.63
N SER A 352 -6.20 -27.31 -4.50
CA SER A 352 -6.78 -28.67 -4.44
C SER A 352 -8.03 -28.76 -5.33
N ALA A 353 -8.46 -29.98 -5.66
CA ALA A 353 -9.70 -30.16 -6.41
C ALA A 353 -10.92 -29.64 -5.62
N GLU A 354 -10.91 -29.85 -4.31
CA GLU A 354 -11.94 -29.35 -3.39
C GLU A 354 -11.91 -27.81 -3.32
N GLY A 355 -10.72 -27.20 -3.26
CA GLY A 355 -10.57 -25.74 -3.28
C GLY A 355 -11.16 -25.12 -4.53
N LEU A 356 -10.88 -25.70 -5.72
CA LEU A 356 -11.48 -25.27 -6.97
C LEU A 356 -13.01 -25.38 -6.94
N SER A 357 -13.54 -26.57 -6.54
CA SER A 357 -14.98 -26.80 -6.48
C SER A 357 -15.70 -25.84 -5.54
N MET A 358 -15.10 -25.49 -4.40
CA MET A 358 -15.67 -24.50 -3.47
C MET A 358 -15.73 -23.11 -4.08
N LEU A 359 -14.68 -22.66 -4.76
CA LEU A 359 -14.66 -21.34 -5.41
C LEU A 359 -15.65 -21.25 -6.57
N GLU A 360 -15.78 -22.33 -7.37
CA GLU A 360 -16.77 -22.42 -8.45
C GLU A 360 -18.20 -22.36 -7.91
N ALA A 361 -18.46 -23.08 -6.82
CA ALA A 361 -19.75 -23.05 -6.14
C ALA A 361 -20.08 -21.66 -5.57
N LEU A 362 -19.09 -20.98 -4.99
CA LEU A 362 -19.23 -19.59 -4.51
C LEU A 362 -19.56 -18.60 -5.61
N GLU A 363 -18.93 -18.70 -6.78
CA GLU A 363 -19.22 -17.79 -7.90
C GLU A 363 -20.60 -17.99 -8.53
N GLN A 364 -21.19 -19.16 -8.35
CA GLN A 364 -22.55 -19.49 -8.82
C GLN A 364 -23.63 -19.21 -7.77
N ALA A 365 -23.25 -19.05 -6.50
CA ALA A 365 -24.18 -18.80 -5.41
C ALA A 365 -24.59 -17.32 -5.33
N GLU A 366 -25.73 -17.09 -4.67
CA GLU A 366 -26.15 -15.71 -4.33
C GLU A 366 -25.13 -15.10 -3.33
N PRO A 367 -24.87 -13.79 -3.42
CA PRO A 367 -23.81 -13.12 -2.63
C PRO A 367 -23.90 -13.31 -1.10
N GLU A 368 -25.10 -13.51 -0.57
CA GLU A 368 -25.34 -13.69 0.86
C GLU A 368 -25.46 -15.18 1.29
N THR A 369 -25.13 -16.11 0.38
CA THR A 369 -25.09 -17.55 0.72
C THR A 369 -24.00 -17.84 1.74
N ALA A 370 -24.34 -18.52 2.81
CA ALA A 370 -23.37 -18.96 3.81
C ALA A 370 -22.50 -20.10 3.26
N ILE A 371 -21.25 -20.20 3.71
CA ILE A 371 -20.31 -21.26 3.28
C ILE A 371 -20.91 -22.66 3.47
N GLY A 372 -21.57 -22.91 4.60
CA GLY A 372 -22.22 -24.18 4.87
C GLY A 372 -23.49 -24.48 4.04
N GLN A 373 -23.97 -23.52 3.26
CA GLN A 373 -25.12 -23.64 2.36
C GLN A 373 -24.74 -23.81 0.89
N LEU A 374 -23.46 -23.83 0.60
CA LEU A 374 -22.98 -24.06 -0.76
C LEU A 374 -23.40 -25.46 -1.23
N PRO A 375 -23.75 -25.63 -2.52
CA PRO A 375 -24.22 -26.91 -3.07
C PRO A 375 -23.05 -27.90 -3.27
N LEU A 376 -22.41 -28.29 -2.15
CA LEU A 376 -21.27 -29.20 -2.13
C LEU A 376 -21.72 -30.51 -1.42
N ASP A 377 -21.39 -31.63 -2.04
CA ASP A 377 -21.67 -32.96 -1.44
C ASP A 377 -20.58 -33.35 -0.44
N TRP A 378 -20.39 -32.49 0.58
CA TRP A 378 -19.38 -32.65 1.62
C TRP A 378 -20.00 -32.58 3.01
N SER A 379 -19.30 -33.18 4.00
CA SER A 379 -19.64 -32.95 5.40
C SER A 379 -19.32 -31.50 5.83
N ASP A 380 -20.01 -31.02 6.87
CA ASP A 380 -19.74 -29.70 7.47
C ASP A 380 -18.25 -29.54 7.85
N ALA A 381 -17.65 -30.58 8.44
CA ALA A 381 -16.24 -30.57 8.82
C ALA A 381 -15.30 -30.43 7.60
N GLN A 382 -15.61 -31.08 6.49
CA GLN A 382 -14.83 -30.97 5.25
C GLN A 382 -15.00 -29.59 4.65
N THR A 383 -16.22 -29.08 4.56
CA THR A 383 -16.51 -27.73 4.06
C THR A 383 -15.77 -26.67 4.87
N ALA A 384 -15.83 -26.73 6.20
CA ALA A 384 -15.11 -25.80 7.07
C ALA A 384 -13.58 -25.91 6.93
N SER A 385 -13.06 -27.12 6.78
CA SER A 385 -11.62 -27.36 6.60
C SER A 385 -11.09 -26.76 5.29
N VAL A 386 -11.79 -26.99 4.17
CA VAL A 386 -11.42 -26.42 2.85
C VAL A 386 -11.52 -24.90 2.87
N ALA A 387 -12.60 -24.35 3.45
CA ALA A 387 -12.76 -22.90 3.55
C ALA A 387 -11.65 -22.24 4.37
N ARG A 388 -11.23 -22.85 5.50
CA ARG A 388 -10.09 -22.35 6.30
C ARG A 388 -8.77 -22.42 5.53
N GLU A 389 -8.54 -23.50 4.77
CA GLU A 389 -7.33 -23.61 3.95
C GLU A 389 -7.27 -22.49 2.92
N LEU A 390 -8.34 -22.28 2.16
CA LEU A 390 -8.42 -21.22 1.17
C LEU A 390 -8.31 -19.81 1.79
N GLN A 391 -8.86 -19.62 3.00
CA GLN A 391 -8.75 -18.37 3.74
C GLN A 391 -7.31 -18.12 4.19
N ARG A 392 -6.58 -19.14 4.68
CA ARG A 392 -5.16 -19.02 5.04
C ARG A 392 -4.28 -18.69 3.82
N GLN A 393 -4.61 -19.23 2.66
CA GLN A 393 -3.96 -18.95 1.39
C GLN A 393 -4.39 -17.60 0.79
N ARG A 394 -5.26 -16.82 1.47
CA ARG A 394 -5.86 -15.57 1.00
C ARG A 394 -6.57 -15.69 -0.36
N VAL A 395 -7.02 -16.89 -0.70
CA VAL A 395 -7.81 -17.18 -1.91
C VAL A 395 -9.28 -16.92 -1.69
N LEU A 396 -9.77 -17.29 -0.51
CA LEU A 396 -11.13 -17.05 -0.03
C LEU A 396 -11.10 -15.95 1.04
N LEU A 397 -11.88 -14.91 0.83
CA LEU A 397 -12.10 -13.87 1.82
C LEU A 397 -13.44 -14.12 2.52
N LEU A 398 -13.47 -14.06 3.84
CA LEU A 398 -14.64 -14.40 4.65
C LEU A 398 -15.14 -13.19 5.45
N ARG A 399 -16.46 -13.07 5.56
CA ARG A 399 -17.16 -12.11 6.42
C ARG A 399 -17.97 -12.89 7.47
N PRO A 400 -17.93 -12.53 8.76
CA PRO A 400 -18.82 -13.09 9.77
C PRO A 400 -20.30 -12.91 9.41
N ALA A 401 -21.13 -13.81 9.91
CA ALA A 401 -22.58 -13.81 9.70
C ALA A 401 -23.28 -12.55 10.27
#